data_ee3022c0a42d5918cdfbc25f6a038027
#
_entry.id   ee3022c0a42d5918cdfbc25f6a038027
#
_cell.length_a   1.000
_cell.length_b   1.000
_cell.length_c   1.000
_cell.angle_alpha   90.00
_cell.angle_beta   90.00
_cell.angle_gamma   90.00
#
_symmetry.space_group_name_H-M   'P 1'
#
loop_
_entity.id
_entity.type
_entity.pdbx_description
1 polymer ?
#
loop_
_entity_poly.entity_id
_entity_poly.type
_entity_poly.pdbx_seq_one_letter_code
_entity_poly.pdbx_strand_id
1 'polypeptide(L)'
;MTDQMMIVFGILAGAVGLFAWGRPRVDIVAILVVLSLMLSRVLTPQESLAGFGDPVVILIAAIFIVGEALVNTGVAHRLGEAVLKAGAGNETRLIVLIMVLAGGMGAFMSSSAIVAMFIPVVLTIANRTGLNRKRMLMPLSVAALISGMMTLIASSPNMIIDNTLRAKGIHPLSFFSWTPFGLAVLATSIAFMLWGRRLLSKQLAAKDAETRSPSAYDLIGFYGLADRWHRLRLSAGSPLINRSVIQMQQQCDRFGFILVGLEKHPRGKPQFLPALPETVFEANDAIFVIGDTEQARQLIETQQLMELPLLDERQRSEALQELGAAEVMLAPESKLIGKTLGELEFRSRYHVSVLAIRRRGEPLTKNLVSQPLDFGDTLLVGGDWASLGQLWDDRENFVVLTLPAEYQERLPARQRAPVAVGVLLAMIVIMAFELLPNSATALLAALAMVAGGCVKLDAIYRIISWKTVVLIAGMLPLATALTKTGATVLMAKGLVAALGSLGPVAMLAFVFLVTALVGLFISNSATAVLIAPVAIEAAQTLRVSPQAFAMTVAIACCAAYVTPVSSPVNMLVMEPGGYAFGDYVRVGLPLLLLTMVVTVALVSVTYPVRGI
;
A
#
# COMPACT_ATOMS: atom_id res chain seq x y z
N MET A 1 36.49 15.27 18.85
CA MET A 1 35.13 15.58 18.40
C MET A 1 34.89 17.05 18.69
N THR A 2 34.38 17.81 17.72
CA THR A 2 33.96 19.20 17.95
C THR A 2 32.59 19.24 18.61
N ASP A 3 32.25 20.34 19.33
CA ASP A 3 30.93 20.49 19.97
C ASP A 3 29.78 20.37 18.94
N GLN A 4 29.95 20.93 17.76
CA GLN A 4 28.99 20.80 16.68
C GLN A 4 28.78 19.35 16.21
N MET A 5 29.86 18.55 16.18
CA MET A 5 29.78 17.13 15.85
C MET A 5 28.99 16.34 16.91
N MET A 6 29.20 16.64 18.21
CA MET A 6 28.45 16.01 19.31
C MET A 6 26.95 16.35 19.22
N ILE A 7 26.61 17.61 18.90
CA ILE A 7 25.22 18.05 18.70
C ILE A 7 24.58 17.27 17.54
N VAL A 8 25.28 17.14 16.41
CA VAL A 8 24.74 16.41 15.24
C VAL A 8 24.54 14.93 15.54
N PHE A 9 25.47 14.30 16.29
CA PHE A 9 25.27 12.92 16.75
C PHE A 9 24.10 12.78 17.72
N GLY A 10 23.89 13.77 18.60
CA GLY A 10 22.72 13.81 19.48
C GLY A 10 21.40 13.92 18.70
N ILE A 11 21.36 14.80 17.68
CA ILE A 11 20.19 14.95 16.79
C ILE A 11 19.95 13.65 16.00
N LEU A 12 21.01 13.04 15.45
CA LEU A 12 20.93 11.76 14.73
C LEU A 12 20.40 10.64 15.64
N ALA A 13 20.96 10.48 16.84
CA ALA A 13 20.51 9.47 17.79
C ALA A 13 19.06 9.70 18.23
N GLY A 14 18.67 10.97 18.46
CA GLY A 14 17.29 11.36 18.75
C GLY A 14 16.33 11.02 17.61
N ALA A 15 16.71 11.33 16.37
CA ALA A 15 15.91 11.01 15.19
C ALA A 15 15.72 9.48 15.02
N VAL A 16 16.81 8.70 15.13
CA VAL A 16 16.76 7.23 15.07
C VAL A 16 15.89 6.67 16.19
N GLY A 17 16.05 7.18 17.42
CA GLY A 17 15.24 6.76 18.57
C GLY A 17 13.77 7.04 18.39
N LEU A 18 13.39 8.22 17.85
CA LEU A 18 12.00 8.57 17.58
C LEU A 18 11.42 7.73 16.42
N PHE A 19 12.19 7.45 15.39
CA PHE A 19 11.76 6.55 14.31
C PHE A 19 11.54 5.12 14.82
N ALA A 20 12.44 4.60 15.64
CA ALA A 20 12.34 3.26 16.23
C ALA A 20 11.15 3.16 17.21
N TRP A 21 10.85 4.24 17.94
CA TRP A 21 9.70 4.28 18.84
C TRP A 21 8.35 4.29 18.08
N GLY A 22 8.35 4.75 16.82
CA GLY A 22 7.14 4.82 15.99
C GLY A 22 6.12 5.90 16.39
N ARG A 23 6.43 6.73 17.37
CA ARG A 23 5.69 7.91 17.82
C ARG A 23 6.68 9.05 18.05
N PRO A 24 6.54 10.21 17.45
CA PRO A 24 5.53 10.74 16.54
C PRO A 24 5.69 10.24 15.08
N ARG A 25 4.83 10.74 14.18
CA ARG A 25 4.88 10.44 12.72
C ARG A 25 6.23 10.86 12.15
N VAL A 26 6.68 10.13 11.12
CA VAL A 26 8.01 10.32 10.51
C VAL A 26 8.24 11.71 9.92
N ASP A 27 7.20 12.35 9.38
CA ASP A 27 7.24 13.73 8.88
C ASP A 27 7.46 14.75 10.02
N ILE A 28 6.84 14.53 11.18
CA ILE A 28 7.06 15.37 12.38
C ILE A 28 8.50 15.22 12.86
N VAL A 29 9.05 13.99 12.89
CA VAL A 29 10.47 13.76 13.27
C VAL A 29 11.40 14.53 12.34
N ALA A 30 11.13 14.51 11.02
CA ALA A 30 11.93 15.24 10.05
C ALA A 30 11.89 16.77 10.29
N ILE A 31 10.73 17.33 10.61
CA ILE A 31 10.60 18.75 10.98
C ILE A 31 11.35 19.05 12.28
N LEU A 32 11.29 18.18 13.29
CA LEU A 32 12.06 18.32 14.52
C LEU A 32 13.57 18.33 14.25
N VAL A 33 14.05 17.49 13.33
CA VAL A 33 15.46 17.48 12.90
C VAL A 33 15.84 18.82 12.29
N VAL A 34 15.03 19.35 11.33
CA VAL A 34 15.27 20.66 10.71
C VAL A 34 15.35 21.77 11.78
N LEU A 35 14.39 21.82 12.69
CA LEU A 35 14.36 22.81 13.76
C LEU A 35 15.56 22.66 14.70
N SER A 36 15.93 21.43 15.08
CA SER A 36 17.08 21.17 15.94
C SER A 36 18.39 21.64 15.31
N LEU A 37 18.59 21.38 13.99
CA LEU A 37 19.77 21.82 13.24
C LEU A 37 19.83 23.35 13.12
N MET A 38 18.69 24.00 12.94
CA MET A 38 18.57 25.45 12.85
C MET A 38 18.81 26.13 14.20
N LEU A 39 18.17 25.65 15.26
CA LEU A 39 18.28 26.22 16.62
C LEU A 39 19.66 26.01 17.23
N SER A 40 20.29 24.88 16.95
CA SER A 40 21.68 24.61 17.38
C SER A 40 22.74 25.38 16.58
N ARG A 41 22.34 26.13 15.56
CA ARG A 41 23.22 26.89 14.65
C ARG A 41 24.30 26.04 13.96
N VAL A 42 24.08 24.73 13.84
CA VAL A 42 24.94 23.84 13.03
C VAL A 42 24.79 24.16 11.56
N LEU A 43 23.55 24.44 11.15
CA LEU A 43 23.19 24.91 9.81
C LEU A 43 22.53 26.30 9.89
N THR A 44 22.71 27.08 8.85
CA THR A 44 21.94 28.32 8.64
C THR A 44 20.48 28.00 8.34
N PRO A 45 19.54 28.95 8.50
CA PRO A 45 18.15 28.75 8.12
C PRO A 45 18.01 28.33 6.65
N GLN A 46 18.78 28.91 5.74
CA GLN A 46 18.78 28.56 4.31
C GLN A 46 19.23 27.11 4.09
N GLU A 47 20.33 26.68 4.71
CA GLU A 47 20.83 25.31 4.63
C GLU A 47 19.82 24.32 5.25
N SER A 48 19.19 24.68 6.37
CA SER A 48 18.21 23.83 7.05
C SER A 48 16.92 23.64 6.24
N LEU A 49 16.52 24.61 5.41
CA LEU A 49 15.32 24.55 4.58
C LEU A 49 15.62 24.16 3.12
N ALA A 50 16.89 24.05 2.73
CA ALA A 50 17.28 23.77 1.35
C ALA A 50 16.69 22.45 0.82
N GLY A 51 16.45 21.47 1.68
CA GLY A 51 15.85 20.20 1.30
C GLY A 51 14.44 20.33 0.71
N PHE A 52 13.66 21.34 1.08
CA PHE A 52 12.31 21.55 0.54
C PHE A 52 12.32 22.04 -0.91
N GLY A 53 13.41 22.66 -1.36
CA GLY A 53 13.63 23.05 -2.75
C GLY A 53 14.50 22.07 -3.55
N ASP A 54 14.87 20.95 -2.98
CA ASP A 54 15.75 19.97 -3.63
C ASP A 54 15.05 19.34 -4.85
N PRO A 55 15.72 19.26 -6.01
CA PRO A 55 15.17 18.65 -7.23
C PRO A 55 14.66 17.24 -7.05
N VAL A 56 15.24 16.45 -6.14
CA VAL A 56 14.81 15.07 -5.84
C VAL A 56 13.44 15.06 -5.15
N VAL A 57 13.17 16.01 -4.27
CA VAL A 57 11.87 16.11 -3.57
C VAL A 57 10.75 16.42 -4.58
N ILE A 58 11.03 17.33 -5.52
CA ILE A 58 10.09 17.67 -6.60
C ILE A 58 9.89 16.48 -7.54
N LEU A 59 10.97 15.79 -7.91
CA LEU A 59 10.93 14.57 -8.72
C LEU A 59 10.02 13.51 -8.09
N ILE A 60 10.16 13.25 -6.80
CA ILE A 60 9.36 12.27 -6.06
C ILE A 60 7.88 12.66 -6.07
N ALA A 61 7.56 13.93 -5.83
CA ALA A 61 6.18 14.41 -5.86
C ALA A 61 5.53 14.20 -7.25
N ALA A 62 6.27 14.52 -8.33
CA ALA A 62 5.80 14.33 -9.69
C ALA A 62 5.57 12.85 -10.06
N ILE A 63 6.46 11.95 -9.61
CA ILE A 63 6.33 10.49 -9.87
C ILE A 63 5.10 9.90 -9.19
N PHE A 64 4.67 10.39 -8.02
CA PHE A 64 3.40 9.96 -7.43
C PHE A 64 2.22 10.21 -8.37
N ILE A 65 2.20 11.35 -9.07
CA ILE A 65 1.14 11.69 -10.04
C ILE A 65 1.18 10.75 -11.24
N VAL A 66 2.37 10.48 -11.79
CA VAL A 66 2.55 9.57 -12.94
C VAL A 66 2.14 8.15 -12.57
N GLY A 67 2.53 7.67 -11.39
CA GLY A 67 2.16 6.35 -10.88
C GLY A 67 0.64 6.18 -10.74
N GLU A 68 -0.03 7.18 -10.15
CA GLU A 68 -1.48 7.17 -9.99
C GLU A 68 -2.23 7.23 -11.32
N ALA A 69 -1.71 7.95 -12.32
CA ALA A 69 -2.28 7.97 -13.66
C ALA A 69 -2.35 6.57 -14.29
N LEU A 70 -1.32 5.75 -14.11
CA LEU A 70 -1.30 4.36 -14.61
C LEU A 70 -2.36 3.48 -13.92
N VAL A 71 -2.61 3.74 -12.63
CA VAL A 71 -3.66 3.05 -11.89
C VAL A 71 -5.04 3.46 -12.38
N ASN A 72 -5.31 4.77 -12.44
CA ASN A 72 -6.63 5.33 -12.80
C ASN A 72 -7.04 5.00 -14.24
N THR A 73 -6.07 4.82 -15.14
CA THR A 73 -6.33 4.40 -16.53
C THR A 73 -6.52 2.90 -16.69
N GLY A 74 -6.38 2.11 -15.62
CA GLY A 74 -6.61 0.66 -15.63
C GLY A 74 -5.56 -0.15 -16.41
N VAL A 75 -4.40 0.43 -16.72
CA VAL A 75 -3.29 -0.27 -17.39
C VAL A 75 -2.91 -1.53 -16.62
N ALA A 76 -2.77 -1.39 -15.32
CA ALA A 76 -2.38 -2.48 -14.44
C ALA A 76 -3.45 -3.57 -14.31
N HIS A 77 -4.73 -3.19 -14.33
CA HIS A 77 -5.84 -4.16 -14.31
C HIS A 77 -5.84 -5.04 -15.58
N ARG A 78 -5.67 -4.44 -16.75
CA ARG A 78 -5.56 -5.20 -18.03
C ARG A 78 -4.39 -6.19 -18.03
N LEU A 79 -3.26 -5.79 -17.44
CA LEU A 79 -2.11 -6.69 -17.30
C LEU A 79 -2.42 -7.84 -16.32
N GLY A 80 -3.13 -7.57 -15.23
CA GLY A 80 -3.60 -8.60 -14.30
C GLY A 80 -4.52 -9.64 -14.95
N GLU A 81 -5.48 -9.21 -15.78
CA GLU A 81 -6.33 -10.11 -16.56
C GLU A 81 -5.55 -10.95 -17.58
N ALA A 82 -4.53 -10.38 -18.21
CA ALA A 82 -3.66 -11.11 -19.12
C ALA A 82 -2.89 -12.24 -18.40
N VAL A 83 -2.46 -11.99 -17.15
CA VAL A 83 -1.83 -13.02 -16.29
C VAL A 83 -2.79 -14.15 -15.99
N LEU A 84 -4.05 -13.83 -15.64
CA LEU A 84 -5.08 -14.83 -15.40
C LEU A 84 -5.23 -15.77 -16.59
N LYS A 85 -5.35 -15.20 -17.79
CA LYS A 85 -5.50 -15.97 -19.02
C LYS A 85 -4.26 -16.81 -19.36
N ALA A 86 -3.06 -16.25 -19.17
CA ALA A 86 -1.79 -16.91 -19.49
C ALA A 86 -1.36 -17.98 -18.47
N GLY A 87 -1.81 -17.83 -17.21
CA GLY A 87 -1.40 -18.70 -16.10
C GLY A 87 -2.27 -19.94 -15.88
N ALA A 88 -3.36 -20.09 -16.65
CA ALA A 88 -4.44 -21.06 -16.46
C ALA A 88 -4.01 -22.41 -15.81
N GLY A 89 -4.36 -22.61 -14.54
CA GLY A 89 -4.25 -23.89 -13.83
C GLY A 89 -2.87 -24.30 -13.30
N ASN A 90 -1.81 -23.54 -13.55
CA ASN A 90 -0.46 -23.90 -13.09
C ASN A 90 0.08 -22.89 -12.06
N GLU A 91 0.15 -23.31 -10.77
CA GLU A 91 0.64 -22.49 -9.65
C GLU A 91 2.03 -21.90 -9.92
N THR A 92 2.95 -22.68 -10.46
CA THR A 92 4.32 -22.23 -10.77
C THR A 92 4.32 -21.12 -11.79
N ARG A 93 3.56 -21.28 -12.89
CA ARG A 93 3.45 -20.27 -13.94
C ARG A 93 2.81 -18.98 -13.43
N LEU A 94 1.78 -19.10 -12.58
CA LEU A 94 1.12 -17.95 -11.97
C LEU A 94 2.05 -17.17 -11.06
N ILE A 95 2.82 -17.84 -10.19
CA ILE A 95 3.81 -17.20 -9.33
C ILE A 95 4.84 -16.42 -10.17
N VAL A 96 5.40 -17.04 -11.20
CA VAL A 96 6.39 -16.39 -12.08
C VAL A 96 5.78 -15.17 -12.76
N LEU A 97 4.59 -15.31 -13.35
CA LEU A 97 3.92 -14.20 -14.04
C LEU A 97 3.57 -13.04 -13.11
N ILE A 98 3.06 -13.33 -11.91
CA ILE A 98 2.78 -12.31 -10.89
C ILE A 98 4.07 -11.58 -10.49
N MET A 99 5.16 -12.32 -10.24
CA MET A 99 6.43 -11.72 -9.83
C MET A 99 7.05 -10.87 -10.95
N VAL A 100 7.04 -11.35 -12.18
CA VAL A 100 7.57 -10.61 -13.33
C VAL A 100 6.76 -9.35 -13.60
N LEU A 101 5.43 -9.43 -13.55
CA LEU A 101 4.58 -8.25 -13.76
C LEU A 101 4.69 -7.24 -12.61
N ALA A 102 4.61 -7.70 -11.36
CA ALA A 102 4.75 -6.80 -10.22
C ALA A 102 6.13 -6.15 -10.20
N GLY A 103 7.19 -6.90 -10.50
CA GLY A 103 8.55 -6.38 -10.63
C GLY A 103 8.70 -5.36 -11.77
N GLY A 104 8.17 -5.68 -12.93
CA GLY A 104 8.25 -4.80 -14.11
C GLY A 104 7.43 -3.52 -13.97
N MET A 105 6.20 -3.62 -13.50
CA MET A 105 5.36 -2.44 -13.28
C MET A 105 5.88 -1.55 -12.15
N GLY A 106 6.37 -2.16 -11.06
CA GLY A 106 6.91 -1.44 -9.93
C GLY A 106 8.23 -0.71 -10.21
N ALA A 107 8.86 -1.01 -11.32
CA ALA A 107 9.97 -0.21 -11.82
C ALA A 107 9.58 1.27 -12.11
N PHE A 108 8.27 1.55 -12.25
CA PHE A 108 7.74 2.86 -12.64
C PHE A 108 6.59 3.35 -11.74
N MET A 109 6.21 2.57 -10.74
CA MET A 109 5.10 2.86 -9.83
C MET A 109 5.50 2.53 -8.39
N SER A 110 4.78 3.08 -7.39
CA SER A 110 5.07 2.72 -6.00
C SER A 110 4.74 1.25 -5.72
N SER A 111 5.61 0.57 -4.97
CA SER A 111 5.46 -0.83 -4.60
C SER A 111 4.14 -1.11 -3.86
N SER A 112 3.70 -0.17 -2.99
CA SER A 112 2.43 -0.29 -2.26
C SER A 112 1.21 -0.21 -3.18
N ALA A 113 1.23 0.68 -4.19
CA ALA A 113 0.14 0.80 -5.16
C ALA A 113 -0.03 -0.49 -5.97
N ILE A 114 1.09 -1.11 -6.38
CA ILE A 114 1.06 -2.38 -7.11
C ILE A 114 0.45 -3.48 -6.26
N VAL A 115 0.90 -3.64 -5.03
CA VAL A 115 0.37 -4.68 -4.14
C VAL A 115 -1.11 -4.47 -3.90
N ALA A 116 -1.54 -3.25 -3.55
CA ALA A 116 -2.95 -2.94 -3.32
C ALA A 116 -3.83 -3.29 -4.53
N MET A 117 -3.33 -3.05 -5.75
CA MET A 117 -4.03 -3.33 -6.99
C MET A 117 -4.03 -4.83 -7.35
N PHE A 118 -2.93 -5.54 -7.10
CA PHE A 118 -2.84 -6.97 -7.44
C PHE A 118 -3.45 -7.89 -6.40
N ILE A 119 -3.65 -7.47 -5.14
CA ILE A 119 -4.31 -8.28 -4.10
C ILE A 119 -5.65 -8.84 -4.59
N PRO A 120 -6.63 -8.03 -5.05
CA PRO A 120 -7.91 -8.57 -5.50
C PRO A 120 -7.77 -9.50 -6.71
N VAL A 121 -6.84 -9.22 -7.62
CA VAL A 121 -6.55 -10.09 -8.76
C VAL A 121 -6.04 -11.45 -8.30
N VAL A 122 -5.05 -11.47 -7.41
CA VAL A 122 -4.47 -12.71 -6.86
C VAL A 122 -5.49 -13.50 -6.04
N LEU A 123 -6.32 -12.83 -5.24
CA LEU A 123 -7.39 -13.48 -4.49
C LEU A 123 -8.42 -14.10 -5.42
N THR A 124 -8.82 -13.41 -6.49
CA THR A 124 -9.71 -13.94 -7.52
C THR A 124 -9.11 -15.18 -8.19
N ILE A 125 -7.81 -15.15 -8.52
CA ILE A 125 -7.09 -16.30 -9.08
C ILE A 125 -7.11 -17.47 -8.09
N ALA A 126 -6.72 -17.22 -6.84
CA ALA A 126 -6.65 -18.24 -5.80
C ALA A 126 -8.01 -18.91 -5.60
N ASN A 127 -9.08 -18.11 -5.53
CA ASN A 127 -10.44 -18.61 -5.36
C ASN A 127 -10.92 -19.43 -6.57
N ARG A 128 -10.68 -18.97 -7.81
CA ARG A 128 -11.10 -19.66 -9.04
C ARG A 128 -10.33 -20.96 -9.29
N THR A 129 -9.08 -21.03 -8.86
CA THR A 129 -8.20 -22.18 -9.14
C THR A 129 -8.04 -23.12 -7.94
N GLY A 130 -8.60 -22.79 -6.78
CA GLY A 130 -8.42 -23.54 -5.53
C GLY A 130 -6.97 -23.48 -4.98
N LEU A 131 -6.13 -22.56 -5.48
CA LEU A 131 -4.75 -22.43 -5.06
C LEU A 131 -4.63 -21.70 -3.72
N ASN A 132 -3.58 -22.03 -2.99
CA ASN A 132 -3.32 -21.43 -1.69
C ASN A 132 -2.90 -19.96 -1.82
N ARG A 133 -3.76 -19.03 -1.33
CA ARG A 133 -3.50 -17.57 -1.34
C ARG A 133 -2.19 -17.17 -0.66
N LYS A 134 -1.76 -17.88 0.41
CA LYS A 134 -0.45 -17.66 1.05
C LYS A 134 0.72 -17.87 0.07
N ARG A 135 0.61 -18.83 -0.83
CA ARG A 135 1.67 -19.12 -1.79
C ARG A 135 1.71 -18.18 -2.99
N MET A 136 0.71 -17.31 -3.13
CA MET A 136 0.62 -16.35 -4.23
C MET A 136 0.86 -14.90 -3.77
N LEU A 137 0.37 -14.52 -2.59
CA LEU A 137 0.49 -13.15 -2.08
C LEU A 137 1.90 -12.83 -1.55
N MET A 138 2.63 -13.81 -0.96
CA MET A 138 4.01 -13.59 -0.53
C MET A 138 4.95 -13.32 -1.72
N PRO A 139 4.91 -14.09 -2.84
CA PRO A 139 5.65 -13.74 -4.06
C PRO A 139 5.30 -12.35 -4.61
N LEU A 140 4.04 -11.95 -4.58
CA LEU A 140 3.61 -10.60 -4.97
C LEU A 140 4.30 -9.52 -4.13
N SER A 141 4.27 -9.67 -2.80
CA SER A 141 4.93 -8.74 -1.86
C SER A 141 6.44 -8.65 -2.12
N VAL A 142 7.10 -9.79 -2.26
CA VAL A 142 8.54 -9.87 -2.53
C VAL A 142 8.88 -9.18 -3.86
N ALA A 143 8.15 -9.46 -4.93
CA ALA A 143 8.40 -8.85 -6.23
C ALA A 143 8.16 -7.33 -6.23
N ALA A 144 7.14 -6.87 -5.51
CA ALA A 144 6.87 -5.45 -5.34
C ALA A 144 7.97 -4.72 -4.54
N LEU A 145 8.61 -5.37 -3.57
CA LEU A 145 9.78 -4.79 -2.89
C LEU A 145 11.00 -4.74 -3.81
N ILE A 146 11.25 -5.82 -4.57
CA ILE A 146 12.35 -5.89 -5.54
C ILE A 146 12.17 -4.89 -6.67
N SER A 147 10.94 -4.57 -7.05
CA SER A 147 10.67 -3.58 -8.10
C SER A 147 11.32 -2.22 -7.82
N GLY A 148 11.45 -1.86 -6.53
CA GLY A 148 12.17 -0.67 -6.09
C GLY A 148 13.67 -0.66 -6.45
N MET A 149 14.23 -1.81 -6.84
CA MET A 149 15.64 -1.96 -7.25
C MET A 149 15.83 -1.91 -8.77
N MET A 150 14.78 -1.64 -9.57
CA MET A 150 14.82 -1.78 -11.02
C MET A 150 15.28 -0.53 -11.77
N THR A 151 14.89 0.65 -11.32
CA THR A 151 15.21 1.92 -11.98
C THR A 151 15.50 3.00 -10.96
N LEU A 152 16.07 4.11 -11.42
CA LEU A 152 16.33 5.28 -10.56
C LEU A 152 15.05 5.77 -9.86
N ILE A 153 13.93 5.78 -10.56
CA ILE A 153 12.64 6.32 -10.06
C ILE A 153 11.76 5.29 -9.33
N ALA A 154 12.15 4.03 -9.33
CA ALA A 154 11.36 2.96 -8.74
C ALA A 154 11.20 3.08 -7.20
N SER A 155 12.15 3.73 -6.54
CA SER A 155 12.11 3.95 -5.10
C SER A 155 12.79 5.25 -4.68
N SER A 156 12.28 5.88 -3.61
CA SER A 156 12.89 7.08 -3.03
C SER A 156 14.35 6.88 -2.60
N PRO A 157 14.78 5.75 -2.02
CA PRO A 157 16.19 5.48 -1.71
C PRO A 157 17.13 5.67 -2.90
N ASN A 158 16.76 5.18 -4.09
CA ASN A 158 17.60 5.30 -5.29
C ASN A 158 17.88 6.76 -5.63
N MET A 159 16.83 7.58 -5.61
CA MET A 159 16.93 9.02 -5.89
C MET A 159 17.74 9.77 -4.85
N ILE A 160 17.57 9.43 -3.56
CA ILE A 160 18.34 10.01 -2.44
C ILE A 160 19.82 9.70 -2.59
N ILE A 161 20.15 8.46 -2.95
CA ILE A 161 21.53 7.99 -3.10
C ILE A 161 22.19 8.64 -4.31
N ASP A 162 21.47 8.75 -5.44
CA ASP A 162 21.96 9.45 -6.63
C ASP A 162 22.25 10.93 -6.32
N ASN A 163 21.33 11.59 -5.61
CA ASN A 163 21.55 12.97 -5.15
C ASN A 163 22.76 13.10 -4.21
N THR A 164 22.97 12.14 -3.33
CA THR A 164 24.13 12.12 -2.43
C THR A 164 25.45 11.98 -3.18
N LEU A 165 25.50 11.17 -4.24
CA LEU A 165 26.65 11.05 -5.13
C LEU A 165 26.91 12.39 -5.85
N ARG A 166 25.89 13.02 -6.42
CA ARG A 166 25.97 14.33 -7.09
C ARG A 166 26.47 15.42 -6.15
N ALA A 167 25.94 15.49 -4.93
CA ALA A 167 26.33 16.47 -3.93
C ALA A 167 27.80 16.34 -3.51
N LYS A 168 28.39 15.14 -3.61
CA LYS A 168 29.82 14.88 -3.37
C LYS A 168 30.69 15.03 -4.62
N GLY A 169 30.14 15.48 -5.76
CA GLY A 169 30.88 15.61 -7.03
C GLY A 169 31.27 14.27 -7.66
N ILE A 170 30.63 13.16 -7.26
CA ILE A 170 30.86 11.83 -7.79
C ILE A 170 29.92 11.61 -8.97
N HIS A 171 30.42 10.94 -10.03
CA HIS A 171 29.60 10.64 -11.21
C HIS A 171 28.33 9.86 -10.78
N PRO A 172 27.13 10.37 -11.09
CA PRO A 172 25.87 9.75 -10.71
C PRO A 172 25.65 8.41 -11.41
N LEU A 173 24.67 7.66 -10.93
CA LEU A 173 24.22 6.43 -11.55
C LEU A 173 23.20 6.76 -12.65
N SER A 174 23.34 6.17 -13.84
CA SER A 174 22.35 6.36 -14.91
C SER A 174 21.01 5.71 -14.57
N PHE A 175 19.95 6.10 -15.30
CA PHE A 175 18.58 5.64 -15.05
C PHE A 175 18.46 4.10 -14.93
N PHE A 176 19.15 3.35 -15.80
CA PHE A 176 19.13 1.88 -15.85
C PHE A 176 20.30 1.20 -15.15
N SER A 177 21.19 1.92 -14.47
CA SER A 177 22.29 1.31 -13.71
C SER A 177 21.80 0.32 -12.64
N TRP A 178 20.58 0.48 -12.16
CA TRP A 178 19.90 -0.35 -11.16
C TRP A 178 19.36 -1.66 -11.73
N THR A 179 18.97 -1.64 -13.01
CA THR A 179 18.21 -2.72 -13.67
C THR A 179 18.93 -4.07 -13.65
N PRO A 180 20.24 -4.18 -13.94
CA PRO A 180 20.93 -5.47 -13.88
C PRO A 180 20.86 -6.12 -12.50
N PHE A 181 20.99 -5.32 -11.43
CA PHE A 181 20.92 -5.79 -10.04
C PHE A 181 19.49 -6.20 -9.69
N GLY A 182 18.51 -5.37 -10.00
CA GLY A 182 17.09 -5.65 -9.77
C GLY A 182 16.64 -6.92 -10.50
N LEU A 183 17.03 -7.11 -11.76
CA LEU A 183 16.70 -8.31 -12.54
C LEU A 183 17.35 -9.57 -11.96
N ALA A 184 18.61 -9.50 -11.53
CA ALA A 184 19.30 -10.63 -10.93
C ALA A 184 18.66 -11.02 -9.58
N VAL A 185 18.33 -10.02 -8.74
CA VAL A 185 17.61 -10.24 -7.48
C VAL A 185 16.22 -10.80 -7.74
N LEU A 186 15.49 -10.30 -8.75
CA LEU A 186 14.18 -10.83 -9.12
C LEU A 186 14.26 -12.29 -9.58
N ALA A 187 15.19 -12.62 -10.48
CA ALA A 187 15.36 -13.97 -10.99
C ALA A 187 15.71 -14.97 -9.89
N THR A 188 16.65 -14.61 -9.01
CA THR A 188 17.02 -15.45 -7.85
C THR A 188 15.89 -15.57 -6.85
N SER A 189 15.11 -14.49 -6.65
CA SER A 189 13.94 -14.50 -5.77
C SER A 189 12.78 -15.34 -6.35
N ILE A 190 12.56 -15.32 -7.66
CA ILE A 190 11.60 -16.22 -8.31
C ILE A 190 12.02 -17.68 -8.07
N ALA A 191 13.26 -18.04 -8.31
CA ALA A 191 13.78 -19.39 -8.06
C ALA A 191 13.62 -19.79 -6.59
N PHE A 192 13.97 -18.88 -5.67
CA PHE A 192 13.78 -19.09 -4.22
C PHE A 192 12.31 -19.26 -3.86
N MET A 193 11.40 -18.43 -4.37
CA MET A 193 9.98 -18.51 -4.05
C MET A 193 9.31 -19.78 -4.59
N LEU A 194 9.76 -20.29 -5.74
CA LEU A 194 9.30 -21.57 -6.27
C LEU A 194 9.71 -22.76 -5.37
N TRP A 195 10.86 -22.66 -4.72
CA TRP A 195 11.30 -23.62 -3.72
C TRP A 195 10.69 -23.32 -2.34
N GLY A 196 10.77 -22.06 -1.89
CA GLY A 196 10.40 -21.57 -0.58
C GLY A 196 8.90 -21.59 -0.29
N ARG A 197 8.03 -21.73 -1.32
CA ARG A 197 6.58 -21.93 -1.12
C ARG A 197 6.27 -23.17 -0.25
N ARG A 198 7.22 -24.10 -0.15
CA ARG A 198 7.11 -25.27 0.75
C ARG A 198 7.24 -24.91 2.21
N LEU A 199 7.90 -23.77 2.53
CA LEU A 199 8.05 -23.23 3.89
C LEU A 199 6.76 -22.59 4.40
N LEU A 200 5.88 -22.16 3.48
CA LEU A 200 4.55 -21.65 3.81
C LEU A 200 3.63 -22.85 4.06
N SER A 201 3.04 -22.90 5.26
CA SER A 201 2.17 -24.00 5.67
C SER A 201 1.08 -24.27 4.61
N LYS A 202 0.78 -25.55 4.39
CA LYS A 202 -0.43 -25.92 3.67
C LYS A 202 -1.60 -25.39 4.48
N GLN A 203 -2.31 -24.41 3.96
CA GLN A 203 -3.61 -24.06 4.53
C GLN A 203 -4.45 -25.34 4.43
N LEU A 204 -5.01 -25.79 5.56
CA LEU A 204 -6.13 -26.74 5.50
C LEU A 204 -7.11 -26.10 4.54
N ALA A 205 -7.41 -26.79 3.44
CA ALA A 205 -8.43 -26.34 2.51
C ALA A 205 -9.65 -26.03 3.36
N ALA A 206 -10.07 -24.77 3.36
CA ALA A 206 -11.37 -24.42 3.88
C ALA A 206 -12.32 -25.32 3.08
N LYS A 207 -12.97 -26.27 3.76
CA LYS A 207 -14.08 -27.00 3.20
C LYS A 207 -15.03 -25.93 2.68
N ASP A 208 -15.43 -26.10 1.44
CA ASP A 208 -16.44 -25.31 0.75
C ASP A 208 -15.94 -23.95 0.15
N ALA A 209 -15.22 -24.08 -0.95
CA ALA A 209 -15.20 -22.99 -1.93
C ALA A 209 -15.66 -23.57 -3.27
N GLU A 210 -16.95 -23.52 -3.50
CA GLU A 210 -17.50 -23.68 -4.84
C GLU A 210 -16.89 -22.64 -5.79
N THR A 211 -16.63 -23.08 -6.99
CA THR A 211 -15.84 -22.50 -8.09
C THR A 211 -16.47 -21.24 -8.71
N ARG A 212 -16.81 -20.22 -7.92
CA ARG A 212 -17.29 -18.91 -8.44
C ARG A 212 -16.60 -17.77 -7.70
N SER A 213 -16.39 -16.63 -8.39
CA SER A 213 -16.13 -15.37 -7.70
C SER A 213 -17.23 -15.21 -6.66
N PRO A 214 -16.92 -14.95 -5.37
CA PRO A 214 -17.96 -14.85 -4.38
C PRO A 214 -18.95 -13.79 -4.84
N SER A 215 -20.18 -14.18 -5.02
CA SER A 215 -21.26 -13.23 -5.19
C SER A 215 -21.42 -12.45 -3.89
N ALA A 216 -22.05 -11.28 -3.92
CA ALA A 216 -22.37 -10.57 -2.69
C ALA A 216 -23.11 -11.47 -1.68
N TYR A 217 -23.82 -12.48 -2.16
CA TYR A 217 -24.50 -13.50 -1.33
C TYR A 217 -23.52 -14.46 -0.66
N ASP A 218 -22.49 -14.91 -1.36
CA ASP A 218 -21.46 -15.80 -0.78
C ASP A 218 -20.68 -15.08 0.32
N LEU A 219 -20.43 -13.78 0.16
CA LEU A 219 -19.83 -12.93 1.19
C LEU A 219 -20.72 -12.86 2.44
N ILE A 220 -22.01 -12.66 2.28
CA ILE A 220 -22.98 -12.63 3.38
C ILE A 220 -23.00 -13.96 4.13
N GLY A 221 -22.99 -15.09 3.43
CA GLY A 221 -22.88 -16.43 4.01
C GLY A 221 -21.56 -16.63 4.75
N PHE A 222 -20.45 -16.18 4.17
CA PHE A 222 -19.11 -16.31 4.75
C PHE A 222 -18.96 -15.55 6.09
N TYR A 223 -19.70 -14.43 6.24
CA TYR A 223 -19.73 -13.65 7.49
C TYR A 223 -20.80 -14.14 8.47
N GLY A 224 -21.48 -15.28 8.19
CA GLY A 224 -22.51 -15.82 9.07
C GLY A 224 -23.75 -14.93 9.21
N LEU A 225 -24.03 -14.13 8.19
CA LEU A 225 -25.17 -13.21 8.20
C LEU A 225 -26.42 -13.79 7.53
N ALA A 226 -26.33 -14.98 6.88
CA ALA A 226 -27.41 -15.58 6.11
C ALA A 226 -28.70 -15.78 6.91
N ASP A 227 -28.58 -16.22 8.17
CA ASP A 227 -29.72 -16.51 9.06
C ASP A 227 -30.18 -15.27 9.86
N ARG A 228 -29.56 -14.13 9.65
CA ARG A 228 -29.84 -12.88 10.36
C ARG A 228 -30.50 -11.82 9.48
N TRP A 229 -30.88 -12.20 8.26
CA TRP A 229 -31.58 -11.33 7.32
C TRP A 229 -33.07 -11.38 7.58
N HIS A 230 -33.69 -10.20 7.69
CA HIS A 230 -35.12 -10.04 7.82
C HIS A 230 -35.62 -9.12 6.71
N ARG A 231 -36.75 -9.48 6.08
CA ARG A 231 -37.46 -8.67 5.10
C ARG A 231 -38.76 -8.22 5.75
N LEU A 232 -38.86 -6.94 6.05
CA LEU A 232 -39.94 -6.38 6.83
C LEU A 232 -40.71 -5.36 6.01
N ARG A 233 -42.03 -5.54 5.86
CA ARG A 233 -42.93 -4.61 5.15
C ARG A 233 -43.52 -3.59 6.12
N LEU A 234 -43.59 -2.32 5.71
CA LEU A 234 -44.24 -1.25 6.43
C LEU A 234 -45.76 -1.37 6.29
N SER A 235 -46.47 -1.60 7.38
CA SER A 235 -47.94 -1.56 7.43
C SER A 235 -48.43 -0.12 7.25
N ALA A 236 -49.68 0.06 6.82
CA ALA A 236 -50.27 1.41 6.61
C ALA A 236 -50.29 2.29 7.87
N GLY A 237 -50.20 1.68 9.06
CA GLY A 237 -50.13 2.38 10.34
C GLY A 237 -48.73 2.55 10.89
N SER A 238 -47.69 2.18 10.18
CA SER A 238 -46.30 2.23 10.66
C SER A 238 -45.87 3.68 10.95
N PRO A 239 -45.26 3.95 12.11
CA PRO A 239 -44.74 5.28 12.44
C PRO A 239 -43.50 5.66 11.60
N LEU A 240 -42.99 4.75 10.78
CA LEU A 240 -41.87 5.01 9.87
C LEU A 240 -42.29 5.68 8.57
N ILE A 241 -43.58 5.67 8.21
CA ILE A 241 -44.09 6.31 6.98
C ILE A 241 -43.80 7.81 7.02
N ASN A 242 -43.32 8.35 5.89
CA ASN A 242 -42.85 9.73 5.73
C ASN A 242 -41.61 10.11 6.58
N ARG A 243 -40.93 9.15 7.17
CA ARG A 243 -39.64 9.38 7.80
C ARG A 243 -38.51 9.01 6.84
N SER A 244 -37.36 9.67 7.00
CA SER A 244 -36.17 9.36 6.22
C SER A 244 -35.38 8.19 6.84
N VAL A 245 -34.56 7.54 6.01
CA VAL A 245 -33.64 6.47 6.45
C VAL A 245 -32.76 6.92 7.63
N ILE A 246 -32.27 8.16 7.62
CA ILE A 246 -31.43 8.68 8.72
C ILE A 246 -32.18 8.72 10.06
N GLN A 247 -33.49 9.04 10.03
CA GLN A 247 -34.30 9.04 11.25
C GLN A 247 -34.60 7.63 11.75
N MET A 248 -34.75 6.67 10.83
CA MET A 248 -34.87 5.26 11.20
C MET A 248 -33.55 4.69 11.73
N GLN A 249 -32.42 5.13 11.18
CA GLN A 249 -31.10 4.63 11.59
C GLN A 249 -30.85 4.84 13.10
N GLN A 250 -31.27 5.97 13.65
CA GLN A 250 -31.15 6.20 15.10
C GLN A 250 -31.93 5.16 15.92
N GLN A 251 -33.03 4.63 15.37
CA GLN A 251 -33.78 3.55 16.00
C GLN A 251 -33.13 2.19 15.75
N CYS A 252 -32.64 1.94 14.54
CA CYS A 252 -31.91 0.72 14.21
C CYS A 252 -30.66 0.56 15.08
N ASP A 253 -29.89 1.62 15.29
CA ASP A 253 -28.71 1.62 16.16
C ASP A 253 -29.08 1.30 17.62
N ARG A 254 -30.23 1.77 18.08
CA ARG A 254 -30.75 1.51 19.43
C ARG A 254 -31.14 0.04 19.64
N PHE A 255 -31.59 -0.65 18.59
CA PHE A 255 -31.98 -2.05 18.60
C PHE A 255 -30.89 -2.98 18.04
N GLY A 256 -29.75 -2.46 17.59
CA GLY A 256 -28.65 -3.26 17.07
C GLY A 256 -28.86 -3.80 15.67
N PHE A 257 -29.72 -3.17 14.84
CA PHE A 257 -29.95 -3.54 13.45
C PHE A 257 -29.10 -2.74 12.46
N ILE A 258 -28.85 -3.38 11.33
CA ILE A 258 -28.24 -2.74 10.17
C ILE A 258 -29.26 -2.71 9.03
N LEU A 259 -29.66 -1.53 8.62
CA LEU A 259 -30.51 -1.35 7.46
C LEU A 259 -29.64 -1.46 6.18
N VAL A 260 -29.95 -2.42 5.33
CA VAL A 260 -29.17 -2.74 4.12
C VAL A 260 -29.76 -2.04 2.89
N GLY A 261 -31.06 -2.11 2.71
CA GLY A 261 -31.74 -1.59 1.53
C GLY A 261 -33.24 -1.54 1.68
N LEU A 262 -33.88 -1.04 0.63
CA LEU A 262 -35.34 -0.93 0.51
C LEU A 262 -35.82 -1.63 -0.76
N GLU A 263 -37.03 -2.14 -0.71
CA GLU A 263 -37.77 -2.63 -1.86
C GLU A 263 -39.02 -1.78 -2.03
N LYS A 264 -39.09 -1.04 -3.12
CA LYS A 264 -40.28 -0.28 -3.54
C LYS A 264 -40.98 -0.99 -4.67
N HIS A 265 -42.28 -0.75 -4.82
CA HIS A 265 -43.08 -1.39 -5.85
C HIS A 265 -43.68 -0.35 -6.82
N PRO A 266 -42.88 0.45 -7.52
CA PRO A 266 -43.43 1.37 -8.50
C PRO A 266 -44.13 0.57 -9.63
N ARG A 267 -45.42 0.82 -9.80
CA ARG A 267 -46.27 0.13 -10.82
C ARG A 267 -46.30 -1.39 -10.68
N GLY A 268 -46.19 -1.92 -9.45
CA GLY A 268 -46.32 -3.34 -9.15
C GLY A 268 -45.10 -4.22 -9.43
N LYS A 269 -43.95 -3.64 -9.83
CA LYS A 269 -42.67 -4.36 -9.98
C LYS A 269 -41.78 -4.04 -8.81
N PRO A 270 -41.08 -5.05 -8.21
CA PRO A 270 -40.13 -4.78 -7.18
C PRO A 270 -38.91 -4.03 -7.74
N GLN A 271 -38.53 -2.95 -7.08
CA GLN A 271 -37.30 -2.20 -7.33
C GLN A 271 -36.50 -2.15 -6.05
N PHE A 272 -35.26 -2.63 -6.10
CA PHE A 272 -34.35 -2.62 -4.96
C PHE A 272 -33.55 -1.32 -4.95
N LEU A 273 -33.52 -0.64 -3.81
CA LEU A 273 -32.84 0.63 -3.64
C LEU A 273 -31.91 0.56 -2.43
N PRO A 274 -30.70 1.14 -2.51
CA PRO A 274 -29.84 1.28 -1.33
C PRO A 274 -30.51 2.19 -0.30
N ALA A 275 -30.24 1.93 0.96
CA ALA A 275 -30.79 2.73 2.07
C ALA A 275 -30.03 4.06 2.19
N LEU A 276 -30.24 4.98 1.25
CA LEU A 276 -29.62 6.30 1.28
C LEU A 276 -30.22 7.17 2.41
N PRO A 277 -29.46 8.04 3.06
CA PRO A 277 -29.90 8.84 4.21
C PRO A 277 -31.17 9.64 3.97
N GLU A 278 -31.36 10.15 2.74
CA GLU A 278 -32.47 11.02 2.35
C GLU A 278 -33.70 10.27 1.86
N THR A 279 -33.60 8.95 1.68
CA THR A 279 -34.73 8.14 1.17
C THR A 279 -35.87 8.13 2.19
N VAL A 280 -37.08 8.46 1.75
CA VAL A 280 -38.28 8.50 2.56
C VAL A 280 -39.06 7.21 2.38
N PHE A 281 -39.56 6.65 3.51
CA PHE A 281 -40.38 5.44 3.52
C PHE A 281 -41.84 5.74 3.15
N GLU A 282 -42.39 4.88 2.33
CA GLU A 282 -43.79 4.91 1.91
C GLU A 282 -44.54 3.68 2.46
N ALA A 283 -45.87 3.74 2.46
CA ALA A 283 -46.68 2.60 2.86
C ALA A 283 -46.46 1.43 1.89
N ASN A 284 -46.37 0.21 2.42
CA ASN A 284 -46.06 -1.02 1.70
C ASN A 284 -44.61 -1.16 1.19
N ASP A 285 -43.72 -0.22 1.43
CA ASP A 285 -42.29 -0.46 1.22
C ASP A 285 -41.84 -1.64 2.07
N ALA A 286 -40.90 -2.44 1.55
CA ALA A 286 -40.22 -3.44 2.36
C ALA A 286 -38.77 -3.01 2.61
N ILE A 287 -38.28 -3.28 3.81
CA ILE A 287 -36.91 -2.99 4.23
C ILE A 287 -36.16 -4.30 4.45
N PHE A 288 -34.89 -4.28 4.09
CA PHE A 288 -33.96 -5.37 4.39
C PHE A 288 -33.08 -4.95 5.57
N VAL A 289 -33.18 -5.71 6.66
CA VAL A 289 -32.39 -5.46 7.87
C VAL A 289 -31.61 -6.72 8.25
N ILE A 290 -30.44 -6.51 8.84
CA ILE A 290 -29.61 -7.57 9.45
C ILE A 290 -29.61 -7.37 10.97
N GLY A 291 -30.01 -8.40 11.72
CA GLY A 291 -30.06 -8.37 13.17
C GLY A 291 -30.42 -9.73 13.77
N ASP A 292 -30.39 -9.85 15.08
CA ASP A 292 -30.81 -11.07 15.76
C ASP A 292 -32.35 -11.17 15.75
N THR A 293 -32.89 -12.41 15.68
CA THR A 293 -34.33 -12.68 15.57
C THR A 293 -35.16 -12.07 16.69
N GLU A 294 -34.66 -12.05 17.92
CA GLU A 294 -35.34 -11.43 19.06
C GLU A 294 -35.45 -9.92 18.93
N GLN A 295 -34.36 -9.30 18.44
CA GLN A 295 -34.35 -7.88 18.13
C GLN A 295 -35.30 -7.56 16.98
N ALA A 296 -35.38 -8.42 15.93
CA ALA A 296 -36.31 -8.27 14.82
C ALA A 296 -37.77 -8.25 15.29
N ARG A 297 -38.13 -9.14 16.24
CA ARG A 297 -39.46 -9.16 16.82
C ARG A 297 -39.81 -7.85 17.52
N GLN A 298 -38.88 -7.30 18.32
CA GLN A 298 -39.08 -6.00 18.96
C GLN A 298 -39.25 -4.85 17.96
N LEU A 299 -38.50 -4.85 16.87
CA LEU A 299 -38.65 -3.86 15.80
C LEU A 299 -40.00 -3.98 15.09
N ILE A 300 -40.44 -5.22 14.80
CA ILE A 300 -41.75 -5.53 14.19
C ILE A 300 -42.89 -4.98 15.04
N GLU A 301 -42.88 -5.27 16.37
CA GLU A 301 -43.91 -4.84 17.29
C GLU A 301 -43.92 -3.31 17.49
N THR A 302 -42.73 -2.71 17.69
CA THR A 302 -42.61 -1.27 17.99
C THR A 302 -42.95 -0.39 16.77
N GLN A 303 -42.58 -0.84 15.54
CA GLN A 303 -42.74 -0.06 14.32
C GLN A 303 -43.92 -0.54 13.46
N GLN A 304 -44.73 -1.48 13.93
CA GLN A 304 -45.87 -2.06 13.22
C GLN A 304 -45.48 -2.57 11.83
N LEU A 305 -44.44 -3.39 11.77
CA LEU A 305 -43.96 -4.01 10.54
C LEU A 305 -44.55 -5.42 10.38
N MET A 306 -44.50 -5.95 9.17
CA MET A 306 -44.90 -7.32 8.87
C MET A 306 -43.69 -8.07 8.28
N GLU A 307 -43.33 -9.20 8.88
CA GLU A 307 -42.28 -10.04 8.34
C GLU A 307 -42.75 -10.73 7.06
N LEU A 308 -41.93 -10.64 6.00
CA LEU A 308 -42.15 -11.28 4.71
C LEU A 308 -41.20 -12.47 4.56
N PRO A 309 -41.60 -13.48 3.76
CA PRO A 309 -40.65 -14.51 3.34
C PRO A 309 -39.41 -13.88 2.69
N LEU A 310 -38.25 -14.46 2.96
CA LEU A 310 -37.02 -14.04 2.30
C LEU A 310 -37.16 -14.30 0.78
N LEU A 311 -36.50 -13.44 0.00
CA LEU A 311 -36.44 -13.57 -1.45
C LEU A 311 -35.84 -14.93 -1.83
N ASP A 312 -36.27 -15.50 -2.94
CA ASP A 312 -35.65 -16.68 -3.52
C ASP A 312 -34.19 -16.37 -4.00
N GLU A 313 -33.42 -17.40 -4.33
CA GLU A 313 -32.01 -17.22 -4.76
C GLU A 313 -31.86 -16.27 -5.95
N ARG A 314 -32.80 -16.30 -6.89
CA ARG A 314 -32.78 -15.46 -8.08
C ARG A 314 -33.09 -14.01 -7.76
N GLN A 315 -34.13 -13.76 -6.98
CA GLN A 315 -34.51 -12.43 -6.53
C GLN A 315 -33.45 -11.81 -5.60
N ARG A 316 -32.80 -12.63 -4.74
CA ARG A 316 -31.67 -12.18 -3.93
C ARG A 316 -30.48 -11.75 -4.79
N SER A 317 -30.17 -12.52 -5.83
CA SER A 317 -29.09 -12.15 -6.76
C SER A 317 -29.39 -10.84 -7.47
N GLU A 318 -30.62 -10.63 -7.93
CA GLU A 318 -31.07 -9.38 -8.55
C GLU A 318 -30.98 -8.19 -7.57
N ALA A 319 -31.46 -8.36 -6.33
CA ALA A 319 -31.38 -7.33 -5.29
C ALA A 319 -29.92 -6.95 -4.94
N LEU A 320 -29.02 -7.91 -4.87
CA LEU A 320 -27.61 -7.68 -4.56
C LEU A 320 -26.83 -7.07 -5.74
N GLN A 321 -27.27 -7.29 -6.98
CA GLN A 321 -26.71 -6.60 -8.14
C GLN A 321 -27.03 -5.10 -8.13
N GLU A 322 -28.18 -4.71 -7.62
CA GLU A 322 -28.56 -3.30 -7.47
C GLU A 322 -27.97 -2.66 -6.21
N LEU A 323 -27.97 -3.40 -5.09
CA LEU A 323 -27.55 -2.88 -3.78
C LEU A 323 -26.03 -2.83 -3.60
N GLY A 324 -25.25 -3.61 -4.32
CA GLY A 324 -23.78 -3.65 -4.18
C GLY A 324 -23.30 -4.11 -2.80
N ALA A 325 -22.30 -4.99 -2.78
CA ALA A 325 -21.55 -5.33 -1.58
C ALA A 325 -20.08 -5.55 -1.90
N ALA A 326 -19.19 -5.10 -1.02
CA ALA A 326 -17.76 -5.25 -1.22
C ALA A 326 -17.03 -5.51 0.11
N GLU A 327 -15.91 -6.20 0.02
CA GLU A 327 -14.96 -6.29 1.14
C GLU A 327 -13.87 -5.24 0.98
N VAL A 328 -13.71 -4.42 2.01
CA VAL A 328 -12.63 -3.43 2.10
C VAL A 328 -11.84 -3.66 3.39
N MET A 329 -10.54 -3.60 3.30
CA MET A 329 -9.63 -3.69 4.46
C MET A 329 -9.12 -2.31 4.80
N LEU A 330 -8.92 -2.02 6.09
CA LEU A 330 -8.27 -0.78 6.51
C LEU A 330 -6.81 -0.77 6.07
N ALA A 331 -6.42 0.31 5.40
CA ALA A 331 -5.02 0.51 5.02
C ALA A 331 -4.14 0.63 6.27
N PRO A 332 -2.84 0.24 6.18
CA PRO A 332 -1.93 0.27 7.32
C PRO A 332 -1.76 1.65 7.98
N GLU A 333 -1.94 2.70 7.19
CA GLU A 333 -1.81 4.10 7.63
C GLU A 333 -3.16 4.82 7.77
N SER A 334 -4.26 4.06 7.79
CA SER A 334 -5.61 4.61 7.86
C SER A 334 -5.81 5.47 9.10
N LYS A 335 -6.37 6.66 8.90
CA LYS A 335 -6.77 7.60 9.97
C LYS A 335 -7.99 7.13 10.76
N LEU A 336 -8.62 6.04 10.31
CA LEU A 336 -9.81 5.46 10.92
C LEU A 336 -9.46 4.49 12.05
N ILE A 337 -8.22 4.00 12.10
CA ILE A 337 -7.74 3.07 13.14
C ILE A 337 -7.86 3.72 14.53
N GLY A 338 -8.40 2.97 15.49
CA GLY A 338 -8.65 3.40 16.86
C GLY A 338 -9.95 4.15 17.06
N LYS A 339 -10.69 4.49 16.01
CA LYS A 339 -12.00 5.16 16.07
C LYS A 339 -13.12 4.14 15.89
N THR A 340 -14.30 4.44 16.44
CA THR A 340 -15.49 3.63 16.24
C THR A 340 -16.26 4.07 14.98
N LEU A 341 -17.09 3.19 14.43
CA LEU A 341 -17.96 3.54 13.29
C LEU A 341 -18.92 4.68 13.63
N GLY A 342 -19.36 4.77 14.90
CA GLY A 342 -20.22 5.84 15.39
C GLY A 342 -19.51 7.20 15.40
N GLU A 343 -18.29 7.28 15.98
CA GLU A 343 -17.47 8.51 15.99
C GLU A 343 -17.12 9.01 14.60
N LEU A 344 -17.00 8.08 13.63
CA LEU A 344 -16.68 8.40 12.26
C LEU A 344 -17.89 8.86 11.44
N GLU A 345 -19.09 8.72 11.99
CA GLU A 345 -20.33 8.88 11.23
C GLU A 345 -20.25 8.16 9.87
N PHE A 346 -19.73 6.90 9.91
CA PHE A 346 -19.23 6.18 8.73
C PHE A 346 -20.25 6.15 7.59
N ARG A 347 -21.53 5.92 7.92
CA ARG A 347 -22.60 5.87 6.93
C ARG A 347 -22.88 7.23 6.29
N SER A 348 -22.92 8.30 7.09
CA SER A 348 -23.16 9.66 6.58
C SER A 348 -22.01 10.14 5.72
N ARG A 349 -20.78 9.75 6.08
CA ARG A 349 -19.57 10.16 5.40
C ARG A 349 -19.33 9.42 4.08
N TYR A 350 -19.55 8.11 4.07
CA TYR A 350 -19.22 7.24 2.92
C TYR A 350 -20.46 6.74 2.15
N HIS A 351 -21.67 7.02 2.65
CA HIS A 351 -22.95 6.58 2.09
C HIS A 351 -23.08 5.06 1.93
N VAL A 352 -22.34 4.29 2.71
CA VAL A 352 -22.38 2.83 2.77
C VAL A 352 -22.59 2.33 4.20
N SER A 353 -23.18 1.16 4.34
CA SER A 353 -23.37 0.49 5.63
C SER A 353 -22.30 -0.56 5.85
N VAL A 354 -21.69 -0.59 7.04
CA VAL A 354 -20.82 -1.70 7.45
C VAL A 354 -21.70 -2.83 7.96
N LEU A 355 -21.72 -3.96 7.26
CA LEU A 355 -22.56 -5.12 7.55
C LEU A 355 -21.90 -6.07 8.56
N ALA A 356 -20.58 -6.19 8.49
CA ALA A 356 -19.76 -6.97 9.42
C ALA A 356 -18.32 -6.46 9.40
N ILE A 357 -17.58 -6.78 10.46
CA ILE A 357 -16.14 -6.59 10.56
C ILE A 357 -15.51 -7.97 10.74
N ARG A 358 -14.43 -8.25 10.01
CA ARG A 358 -13.62 -9.45 10.24
C ARG A 358 -12.28 -9.01 10.80
N ARG A 359 -11.96 -9.54 11.98
CA ARG A 359 -10.73 -9.27 12.69
C ARG A 359 -9.99 -10.57 12.92
N ARG A 360 -8.74 -10.68 12.45
CA ARG A 360 -7.89 -11.89 12.58
C ARG A 360 -8.58 -13.17 12.09
N GLY A 361 -9.39 -13.07 11.03
CA GLY A 361 -10.12 -14.19 10.45
C GLY A 361 -11.50 -14.49 11.05
N GLU A 362 -11.86 -13.89 12.18
CA GLU A 362 -13.15 -14.10 12.86
C GLU A 362 -14.13 -12.96 12.57
N PRO A 363 -15.39 -13.25 12.18
CA PRO A 363 -16.40 -12.23 11.93
C PRO A 363 -16.94 -11.64 13.23
N LEU A 364 -16.92 -10.32 13.36
CA LEU A 364 -17.60 -9.56 14.39
C LEU A 364 -18.90 -9.04 13.79
N THR A 365 -20.04 -9.49 14.34
CA THR A 365 -21.36 -9.15 13.80
C THR A 365 -22.26 -8.44 14.83
N LYS A 366 -21.74 -8.24 16.06
CA LYS A 366 -22.47 -7.57 17.16
C LYS A 366 -21.77 -6.29 17.56
N ASN A 367 -22.57 -5.28 17.94
CA ASN A 367 -22.10 -4.00 18.46
C ASN A 367 -21.07 -3.28 17.55
N LEU A 368 -21.25 -3.39 16.22
CA LEU A 368 -20.30 -2.86 15.23
C LEU A 368 -20.05 -1.36 15.39
N VAL A 369 -21.11 -0.59 15.74
CA VAL A 369 -21.05 0.87 15.83
C VAL A 369 -20.11 1.35 16.93
N SER A 370 -19.99 0.61 18.04
CA SER A 370 -19.16 0.93 19.19
C SER A 370 -17.79 0.24 19.21
N GLN A 371 -17.51 -0.63 18.24
CA GLN A 371 -16.22 -1.29 18.14
C GLN A 371 -15.16 -0.34 17.55
N PRO A 372 -14.03 -0.10 18.25
CA PRO A 372 -12.92 0.61 17.67
C PRO A 372 -12.31 -0.23 16.54
N LEU A 373 -12.09 0.40 15.39
CA LEU A 373 -11.47 -0.20 14.23
C LEU A 373 -9.99 -0.47 14.51
N ASP A 374 -9.50 -1.64 14.10
CA ASP A 374 -8.11 -2.04 14.30
C ASP A 374 -7.40 -2.24 12.95
N PHE A 375 -6.08 -2.21 12.98
CA PHE A 375 -5.27 -2.50 11.82
C PHE A 375 -5.57 -3.90 11.27
N GLY A 376 -5.78 -3.99 9.95
CA GLY A 376 -6.10 -5.25 9.27
C GLY A 376 -7.56 -5.67 9.36
N ASP A 377 -8.44 -4.89 10.04
CA ASP A 377 -9.86 -5.16 9.99
C ASP A 377 -10.37 -5.13 8.55
N THR A 378 -11.12 -6.16 8.17
CA THR A 378 -11.82 -6.22 6.90
C THR A 378 -13.29 -5.93 7.14
N LEU A 379 -13.79 -4.90 6.48
CA LEU A 379 -15.18 -4.47 6.56
C LEU A 379 -15.96 -5.05 5.38
N LEU A 380 -17.05 -5.76 5.65
CA LEU A 380 -18.06 -6.03 4.64
C LEU A 380 -18.97 -4.82 4.58
N VAL A 381 -18.99 -4.13 3.45
CA VAL A 381 -19.77 -2.91 3.23
C VAL A 381 -20.84 -3.14 2.18
N GLY A 382 -22.02 -2.55 2.39
CA GLY A 382 -23.16 -2.57 1.46
C GLY A 382 -23.63 -1.16 1.16
N GLY A 383 -23.95 -0.88 -0.11
CA GLY A 383 -24.41 0.43 -0.57
C GLY A 383 -24.53 0.47 -2.09
N ASP A 384 -24.84 1.66 -2.63
CA ASP A 384 -24.83 1.82 -4.07
C ASP A 384 -23.40 1.80 -4.65
N TRP A 385 -23.29 1.44 -5.93
CA TRP A 385 -21.98 1.29 -6.58
C TRP A 385 -21.19 2.60 -6.69
N ALA A 386 -21.85 3.75 -6.70
CA ALA A 386 -21.18 5.04 -6.74
C ALA A 386 -20.51 5.35 -5.39
N SER A 387 -21.21 5.07 -4.30
CA SER A 387 -20.68 5.22 -2.92
C SER A 387 -19.59 4.21 -2.61
N LEU A 388 -19.74 2.95 -3.04
CA LEU A 388 -18.65 1.97 -2.98
C LEU A 388 -17.42 2.43 -3.76
N GLY A 389 -17.63 3.11 -4.91
CA GLY A 389 -16.54 3.72 -5.67
C GLY A 389 -15.76 4.77 -4.90
N GLN A 390 -16.40 5.54 -4.03
CA GLN A 390 -15.71 6.52 -3.17
C GLN A 390 -14.78 5.86 -2.15
N LEU A 391 -15.11 4.68 -1.64
CA LEU A 391 -14.21 3.91 -0.77
C LEU A 391 -12.95 3.45 -1.52
N TRP A 392 -13.07 3.15 -2.81
CA TRP A 392 -11.93 2.77 -3.65
C TRP A 392 -11.03 3.93 -4.01
N ASP A 393 -11.60 5.13 -4.10
CA ASP A 393 -10.83 6.36 -4.30
C ASP A 393 -10.10 6.80 -3.02
N ASP A 394 -10.60 6.41 -1.83
CA ASP A 394 -9.98 6.70 -0.52
C ASP A 394 -8.94 5.62 -0.13
N ARG A 395 -7.90 5.49 -0.95
CA ARG A 395 -6.81 4.52 -0.74
C ARG A 395 -5.94 4.82 0.47
N GLU A 396 -6.04 6.00 1.03
CA GLU A 396 -5.37 6.34 2.29
C GLU A 396 -5.97 5.52 3.43
N ASN A 397 -7.27 5.27 3.39
CA ASN A 397 -8.00 4.58 4.43
C ASN A 397 -8.37 3.15 4.11
N PHE A 398 -8.56 2.79 2.83
CA PHE A 398 -9.09 1.49 2.43
C PHE A 398 -8.28 0.79 1.34
N VAL A 399 -8.24 -0.54 1.43
CA VAL A 399 -7.78 -1.45 0.38
C VAL A 399 -8.92 -2.38 0.02
N VAL A 400 -9.34 -2.36 -1.23
CA VAL A 400 -10.41 -3.22 -1.72
C VAL A 400 -9.90 -4.64 -1.88
N LEU A 401 -10.60 -5.61 -1.28
CA LEU A 401 -10.27 -7.04 -1.38
C LEU A 401 -11.07 -7.75 -2.47
N THR A 402 -12.32 -7.33 -2.69
CA THR A 402 -13.21 -7.89 -3.69
C THR A 402 -13.54 -6.83 -4.74
N LEU A 403 -13.31 -7.14 -6.01
CA LEU A 403 -13.73 -6.32 -7.15
C LEU A 403 -14.94 -7.00 -7.79
N PRO A 404 -16.15 -6.48 -7.61
CA PRO A 404 -17.31 -6.95 -8.35
C PRO A 404 -17.11 -6.76 -9.86
N ALA A 405 -17.51 -7.74 -10.65
CA ALA A 405 -17.35 -7.71 -12.12
C ALA A 405 -17.99 -6.46 -12.76
N GLU A 406 -19.06 -5.98 -12.15
CA GLU A 406 -19.85 -4.83 -12.64
C GLU A 406 -19.13 -3.48 -12.48
N TYR A 407 -18.19 -3.35 -11.53
CA TYR A 407 -17.40 -2.12 -11.36
C TYR A 407 -16.25 -2.01 -12.37
N GLN A 408 -15.78 -3.12 -12.89
CA GLN A 408 -14.66 -3.15 -13.85
C GLN A 408 -14.98 -2.39 -15.15
N GLU A 409 -16.27 -2.21 -15.48
CA GLU A 409 -16.71 -1.45 -16.66
C GLU A 409 -16.69 0.08 -16.45
N ARG A 410 -16.58 0.58 -15.22
CA ARG A 410 -16.76 1.99 -14.84
C ARG A 410 -15.49 2.72 -14.38
N LEU A 411 -14.29 2.21 -14.66
CA LEU A 411 -13.06 2.95 -14.37
C LEU A 411 -13.05 4.32 -15.08
N PRO A 412 -12.86 5.44 -14.33
CA PRO A 412 -13.13 6.78 -14.84
C PRO A 412 -12.29 7.20 -16.06
N ALA A 413 -11.14 6.57 -16.30
CA ALA A 413 -10.20 6.96 -17.35
C ALA A 413 -9.74 5.79 -18.24
N ARG A 414 -10.50 4.68 -18.35
CA ARG A 414 -10.12 3.48 -19.12
C ARG A 414 -9.75 3.76 -20.58
N GLN A 415 -10.37 4.77 -21.19
CA GLN A 415 -10.08 5.18 -22.57
C GLN A 415 -8.74 5.93 -22.71
N ARG A 416 -8.16 6.40 -21.60
CA ARG A 416 -6.91 7.17 -21.58
C ARG A 416 -5.65 6.32 -21.37
N ALA A 417 -5.79 5.00 -21.24
CA ALA A 417 -4.65 4.10 -21.05
C ALA A 417 -3.53 4.26 -22.10
N PRO A 418 -3.81 4.42 -23.41
CA PRO A 418 -2.75 4.65 -24.41
C PRO A 418 -1.98 5.95 -24.16
N VAL A 419 -2.67 7.02 -23.71
CA VAL A 419 -2.05 8.30 -23.37
C VAL A 419 -1.12 8.13 -22.17
N ALA A 420 -1.58 7.46 -21.11
CA ALA A 420 -0.77 7.21 -19.91
C ALA A 420 0.50 6.40 -20.24
N VAL A 421 0.36 5.33 -21.03
CA VAL A 421 1.50 4.52 -21.47
C VAL A 421 2.45 5.33 -22.36
N GLY A 422 1.93 6.14 -23.30
CA GLY A 422 2.72 6.99 -24.17
C GLY A 422 3.55 8.02 -23.40
N VAL A 423 2.93 8.71 -22.43
CA VAL A 423 3.61 9.69 -21.55
C VAL A 423 4.67 9.00 -20.69
N LEU A 424 4.38 7.82 -20.13
CA LEU A 424 5.34 7.05 -19.37
C LEU A 424 6.56 6.66 -20.22
N LEU A 425 6.33 6.12 -21.41
CA LEU A 425 7.41 5.73 -22.32
C LEU A 425 8.27 6.95 -22.73
N ALA A 426 7.63 8.08 -23.05
CA ALA A 426 8.35 9.31 -23.36
C ALA A 426 9.20 9.77 -22.16
N MET A 427 8.65 9.76 -20.93
CA MET A 427 9.40 10.07 -19.72
C MET A 427 10.62 9.16 -19.54
N ILE A 428 10.45 7.84 -19.71
CA ILE A 428 11.55 6.87 -19.61
C ILE A 428 12.63 7.16 -20.63
N VAL A 429 12.26 7.40 -21.89
CA VAL A 429 13.21 7.70 -22.97
C VAL A 429 14.01 8.97 -22.66
N ILE A 430 13.31 10.06 -22.27
CA ILE A 430 13.96 11.34 -21.94
C ILE A 430 14.94 11.16 -20.76
N MET A 431 14.56 10.44 -19.71
CA MET A 431 15.42 10.19 -18.55
C MET A 431 16.57 9.24 -18.86
N ALA A 432 16.34 8.19 -19.69
CA ALA A 432 17.35 7.20 -20.03
C ALA A 432 18.48 7.77 -20.90
N PHE A 433 18.14 8.69 -21.80
CA PHE A 433 19.10 9.39 -22.64
C PHE A 433 19.59 10.72 -22.05
N GLU A 434 19.18 11.04 -20.80
CA GLU A 434 19.57 12.26 -20.08
C GLU A 434 19.32 13.56 -20.88
N LEU A 435 18.25 13.57 -21.72
CA LEU A 435 17.92 14.70 -22.58
C LEU A 435 17.52 15.96 -21.80
N LEU A 436 16.92 15.78 -20.62
CA LEU A 436 16.50 16.82 -19.70
C LEU A 436 16.81 16.40 -18.25
N PRO A 437 16.92 17.38 -17.31
CA PRO A 437 17.01 17.05 -15.88
C PRO A 437 15.84 16.18 -15.43
N ASN A 438 16.10 15.15 -14.61
CA ASN A 438 15.09 14.18 -14.17
C ASN A 438 13.87 14.82 -13.50
N SER A 439 14.09 15.87 -12.70
CA SER A 439 13.00 16.64 -12.05
C SER A 439 12.10 17.37 -13.07
N ALA A 440 12.69 17.99 -14.09
CA ALA A 440 11.95 18.63 -15.17
C ALA A 440 11.15 17.63 -16.00
N THR A 441 11.78 16.51 -16.34
CA THR A 441 11.11 15.41 -17.08
C THR A 441 9.92 14.85 -16.33
N ALA A 442 10.05 14.62 -15.03
CA ALA A 442 8.96 14.10 -14.20
C ALA A 442 7.80 15.10 -14.07
N LEU A 443 8.12 16.41 -13.91
CA LEU A 443 7.10 17.46 -13.89
C LEU A 443 6.35 17.57 -15.22
N LEU A 444 7.06 17.53 -16.35
CA LEU A 444 6.46 17.52 -17.68
C LEU A 444 5.55 16.31 -17.87
N ALA A 445 6.00 15.12 -17.44
CA ALA A 445 5.18 13.91 -17.49
C ALA A 445 3.94 14.01 -16.61
N ALA A 446 4.07 14.51 -15.38
CA ALA A 446 2.93 14.73 -14.49
C ALA A 446 1.90 15.72 -15.09
N LEU A 447 2.37 16.83 -15.65
CA LEU A 447 1.51 17.80 -16.37
C LEU A 447 0.84 17.16 -17.60
N ALA A 448 1.57 16.36 -18.38
CA ALA A 448 1.03 15.65 -19.53
C ALA A 448 -0.04 14.62 -19.13
N MET A 449 0.14 13.91 -18.00
CA MET A 449 -0.87 13.00 -17.45
C MET A 449 -2.17 13.72 -17.06
N VAL A 450 -2.04 14.91 -16.45
CA VAL A 450 -3.19 15.74 -16.06
C VAL A 450 -3.88 16.31 -17.30
N ALA A 451 -3.13 16.91 -18.22
CA ALA A 451 -3.66 17.46 -19.48
C ALA A 451 -4.30 16.37 -20.36
N GLY A 452 -3.73 15.15 -20.34
CA GLY A 452 -4.31 13.97 -20.99
C GLY A 452 -5.55 13.41 -20.32
N GLY A 453 -5.99 13.96 -19.19
CA GLY A 453 -7.17 13.50 -18.43
C GLY A 453 -6.99 12.15 -17.77
N CYS A 454 -5.74 11.72 -17.54
CA CYS A 454 -5.42 10.48 -16.82
C CYS A 454 -5.57 10.65 -15.31
N VAL A 455 -5.47 11.89 -14.82
CA VAL A 455 -5.63 12.29 -13.41
C VAL A 455 -6.49 13.55 -13.36
N LYS A 456 -7.42 13.61 -12.38
CA LYS A 456 -8.21 14.83 -12.12
C LYS A 456 -7.35 15.87 -11.38
N LEU A 457 -7.51 17.14 -11.74
CA LEU A 457 -6.73 18.24 -11.15
C LEU A 457 -6.91 18.31 -9.62
N ASP A 458 -8.14 18.16 -9.15
CA ASP A 458 -8.49 18.22 -7.73
C ASP A 458 -7.89 17.06 -6.90
N ALA A 459 -7.50 15.96 -7.57
CA ALA A 459 -6.91 14.80 -6.91
C ALA A 459 -5.39 14.95 -6.67
N ILE A 460 -4.69 15.84 -7.36
CA ILE A 460 -3.21 15.94 -7.34
C ILE A 460 -2.68 16.04 -5.91
N TYR A 461 -3.24 16.94 -5.10
CA TYR A 461 -2.78 17.14 -3.73
C TYR A 461 -3.01 15.94 -2.81
N ARG A 462 -4.00 15.09 -3.12
CA ARG A 462 -4.29 13.85 -2.37
C ARG A 462 -3.39 12.68 -2.81
N ILE A 463 -2.95 12.69 -4.07
CA ILE A 463 -2.09 11.67 -4.67
C ILE A 463 -0.68 11.75 -4.12
N ILE A 464 -0.17 12.96 -3.90
CA ILE A 464 1.17 13.19 -3.39
C ILE A 464 1.24 12.74 -1.93
N SER A 465 2.13 11.77 -1.63
CA SER A 465 2.43 11.39 -0.24
C SER A 465 3.24 12.48 0.44
N TRP A 466 2.56 13.49 0.99
CA TRP A 466 3.20 14.59 1.73
C TRP A 466 4.06 14.11 2.88
N LYS A 467 3.69 13.02 3.53
CA LYS A 467 4.47 12.37 4.57
C LYS A 467 5.87 11.99 4.06
N THR A 468 5.96 11.39 2.87
CA THR A 468 7.23 11.00 2.24
C THR A 468 8.00 12.23 1.76
N VAL A 469 7.32 13.20 1.16
CA VAL A 469 7.93 14.44 0.66
C VAL A 469 8.56 15.23 1.81
N VAL A 470 7.82 15.46 2.90
CA VAL A 470 8.32 16.20 4.08
C VAL A 470 9.43 15.43 4.80
N LEU A 471 9.30 14.09 4.90
CA LEU A 471 10.35 13.25 5.48
C LEU A 471 11.68 13.46 4.73
N ILE A 472 11.68 13.33 3.41
CA ILE A 472 12.90 13.42 2.62
C ILE A 472 13.44 14.84 2.66
N ALA A 473 12.61 15.84 2.43
CA ALA A 473 12.98 17.25 2.47
C ALA A 473 13.60 17.66 3.82
N GLY A 474 13.04 17.18 4.93
CA GLY A 474 13.52 17.49 6.28
C GLY A 474 14.73 16.68 6.72
N MET A 475 14.99 15.51 6.10
CA MET A 475 16.15 14.69 6.45
C MET A 475 17.40 15.00 5.62
N LEU A 476 17.28 15.58 4.42
CA LEU A 476 18.43 16.00 3.60
C LEU A 476 19.39 16.97 4.34
N PRO A 477 18.92 17.96 5.09
CA PRO A 477 19.80 18.83 5.88
C PRO A 477 20.63 18.09 6.94
N LEU A 478 20.13 16.97 7.47
CA LEU A 478 20.91 16.15 8.41
C LEU A 478 22.15 15.56 7.73
N ALA A 479 22.01 15.07 6.50
CA ALA A 479 23.16 14.59 5.71
C ALA A 479 24.18 15.73 5.45
N THR A 480 23.70 16.94 5.16
CA THR A 480 24.54 18.15 5.03
C THR A 480 25.25 18.48 6.34
N ALA A 481 24.57 18.44 7.48
CA ALA A 481 25.14 18.69 8.80
C ALA A 481 26.21 17.66 9.17
N LEU A 482 25.96 16.38 8.94
CA LEU A 482 26.92 15.28 9.15
C LEU A 482 28.20 15.50 8.32
N THR A 483 28.06 15.91 7.07
CA THR A 483 29.20 16.19 6.18
C THR A 483 29.96 17.45 6.60
N LYS A 484 29.26 18.55 6.87
CA LYS A 484 29.82 19.86 7.24
C LYS A 484 30.61 19.79 8.56
N THR A 485 30.14 19.01 9.52
CA THR A 485 30.81 18.83 10.81
C THR A 485 31.93 17.78 10.79
N GLY A 486 32.08 17.02 9.68
CA GLY A 486 33.06 15.94 9.58
C GLY A 486 32.62 14.66 10.28
N ALA A 487 31.38 14.58 10.76
CA ALA A 487 30.85 13.38 11.44
C ALA A 487 30.84 12.15 10.52
N THR A 488 30.52 12.33 9.22
CA THR A 488 30.58 11.26 8.21
C THR A 488 31.97 10.65 8.09
N VAL A 489 33.01 11.49 8.11
CA VAL A 489 34.43 11.04 8.04
C VAL A 489 34.80 10.23 9.27
N LEU A 490 34.36 10.68 10.46
CA LEU A 490 34.64 9.96 11.71
C LEU A 490 33.92 8.59 11.71
N MET A 491 32.67 8.54 11.34
CA MET A 491 31.90 7.29 11.24
C MET A 491 32.52 6.34 10.21
N ALA A 492 32.88 6.86 9.03
CA ALA A 492 33.56 6.08 8.00
C ALA A 492 34.91 5.51 8.45
N LYS A 493 35.75 6.32 9.11
CA LYS A 493 37.02 5.86 9.69
C LYS A 493 36.82 4.78 10.75
N GLY A 494 35.84 4.95 11.64
CA GLY A 494 35.47 3.93 12.62
C GLY A 494 35.05 2.62 11.96
N LEU A 495 34.24 2.68 10.93
CA LEU A 495 33.79 1.53 10.14
C LEU A 495 34.99 0.83 9.45
N VAL A 496 35.87 1.61 8.82
CA VAL A 496 37.07 1.10 8.13
C VAL A 496 38.08 0.51 9.15
N ALA A 497 38.27 1.14 10.31
CA ALA A 497 39.14 0.62 11.35
C ALA A 497 38.64 -0.72 11.91
N ALA A 498 37.33 -0.87 12.06
CA ALA A 498 36.74 -2.10 12.60
C ALA A 498 36.76 -3.28 11.59
N LEU A 499 36.58 -3.03 10.30
CA LEU A 499 36.31 -4.06 9.31
C LEU A 499 37.20 -4.00 8.06
N GLY A 500 38.05 -2.98 7.94
CA GLY A 500 38.90 -2.78 6.75
C GLY A 500 39.89 -3.92 6.51
N SER A 501 40.34 -4.59 7.57
CA SER A 501 41.23 -5.77 7.50
C SER A 501 40.57 -6.98 6.80
N LEU A 502 39.22 -7.04 6.78
CA LEU A 502 38.45 -8.12 6.14
C LEU A 502 38.32 -7.92 4.62
N GLY A 503 38.76 -6.78 4.13
CA GLY A 503 38.71 -6.42 2.72
C GLY A 503 37.35 -5.78 2.25
N PRO A 504 37.35 -5.17 1.06
CA PRO A 504 36.23 -4.38 0.58
C PRO A 504 34.92 -5.18 0.38
N VAL A 505 35.02 -6.45 0.00
CA VAL A 505 33.85 -7.33 -0.20
C VAL A 505 33.11 -7.61 1.10
N ALA A 506 33.87 -7.89 2.18
CA ALA A 506 33.29 -8.07 3.52
C ALA A 506 32.64 -6.77 4.02
N MET A 507 33.25 -5.61 3.69
CA MET A 507 32.70 -4.30 4.01
C MET A 507 31.38 -4.05 3.29
N LEU A 508 31.25 -4.39 2.01
CA LEU A 508 29.98 -4.31 1.27
C LEU A 508 28.91 -5.18 1.93
N ALA A 509 29.24 -6.42 2.29
CA ALA A 509 28.32 -7.31 2.99
C ALA A 509 27.87 -6.74 4.34
N PHE A 510 28.79 -6.16 5.10
CA PHE A 510 28.47 -5.51 6.37
C PHE A 510 27.59 -4.28 6.20
N VAL A 511 27.90 -3.41 5.24
CA VAL A 511 27.08 -2.23 4.91
C VAL A 511 25.67 -2.67 4.50
N PHE A 512 25.56 -3.72 3.71
CA PHE A 512 24.26 -4.31 3.34
C PHE A 512 23.48 -4.74 4.60
N LEU A 513 24.10 -5.53 5.48
CA LEU A 513 23.44 -6.04 6.69
C LEU A 513 23.03 -4.92 7.65
N VAL A 514 23.91 -3.94 7.89
CA VAL A 514 23.58 -2.78 8.75
C VAL A 514 22.42 -1.99 8.15
N THR A 515 22.47 -1.72 6.85
CA THR A 515 21.38 -1.00 6.14
C THR A 515 20.06 -1.76 6.25
N ALA A 516 20.07 -3.05 5.99
CA ALA A 516 18.87 -3.89 6.10
C ALA A 516 18.35 -3.95 7.55
N LEU A 517 19.24 -4.08 8.54
CA LEU A 517 18.88 -4.11 9.95
C LEU A 517 18.23 -2.79 10.40
N VAL A 518 18.81 -1.65 10.02
CA VAL A 518 18.24 -0.33 10.30
C VAL A 518 16.89 -0.18 9.62
N GLY A 519 16.75 -0.64 8.38
CA GLY A 519 15.49 -0.64 7.61
C GLY A 519 14.36 -1.50 8.21
N LEU A 520 14.65 -2.39 9.18
CA LEU A 520 13.60 -3.10 9.92
C LEU A 520 12.80 -2.19 10.86
N PHE A 521 13.39 -1.09 11.31
CA PHE A 521 12.83 -0.20 12.33
C PHE A 521 12.41 1.16 11.79
N ILE A 522 13.03 1.62 10.70
CA ILE A 522 12.76 2.92 10.10
C ILE A 522 12.44 2.78 8.61
N SER A 523 11.83 3.83 8.02
CA SER A 523 11.46 3.78 6.61
C SER A 523 12.69 3.68 5.68
N ASN A 524 12.50 3.05 4.50
CA ASN A 524 13.55 2.89 3.49
C ASN A 524 14.23 4.21 3.12
N SER A 525 13.43 5.29 2.97
CA SER A 525 13.94 6.64 2.65
C SER A 525 14.83 7.21 3.77
N ALA A 526 14.38 7.09 5.02
CA ALA A 526 15.17 7.55 6.17
C ALA A 526 16.47 6.75 6.30
N THR A 527 16.41 5.43 6.09
CA THR A 527 17.60 4.56 6.08
C THR A 527 18.60 5.01 5.02
N ALA A 528 18.13 5.31 3.79
CA ALA A 528 19.01 5.77 2.71
C ALA A 528 19.70 7.09 3.06
N VAL A 529 18.96 8.08 3.59
CA VAL A 529 19.53 9.38 3.99
C VAL A 529 20.60 9.23 5.07
N LEU A 530 20.40 8.32 6.02
CA LEU A 530 21.32 8.12 7.13
C LEU A 530 22.58 7.35 6.72
N ILE A 531 22.43 6.28 5.97
CA ILE A 531 23.54 5.33 5.71
C ILE A 531 24.34 5.73 4.46
N ALA A 532 23.70 6.29 3.41
CA ALA A 532 24.40 6.56 2.15
C ALA A 532 25.61 7.50 2.29
N PRO A 533 25.53 8.64 3.01
CA PRO A 533 26.70 9.53 3.16
C PRO A 533 27.89 8.86 3.82
N VAL A 534 27.62 8.00 4.83
CA VAL A 534 28.66 7.26 5.57
C VAL A 534 29.28 6.16 4.72
N ALA A 535 28.47 5.40 4.02
CA ALA A 535 28.91 4.32 3.14
C ALA A 535 29.77 4.86 1.97
N ILE A 536 29.34 5.96 1.34
CA ILE A 536 30.08 6.63 0.26
C ILE A 536 31.43 7.15 0.78
N GLU A 537 31.46 7.76 1.97
CA GLU A 537 32.68 8.25 2.60
C GLU A 537 33.65 7.11 2.96
N ALA A 538 33.11 5.98 3.45
CA ALA A 538 33.90 4.79 3.72
C ALA A 538 34.57 4.24 2.45
N ALA A 539 33.86 4.24 1.32
CA ALA A 539 34.39 3.84 0.02
C ALA A 539 35.55 4.75 -0.42
N GLN A 540 35.40 6.07 -0.28
CA GLN A 540 36.47 7.04 -0.59
C GLN A 540 37.69 6.83 0.30
N THR A 541 37.48 6.56 1.60
CA THR A 541 38.57 6.28 2.55
C THR A 541 39.33 5.01 2.18
N LEU A 542 38.64 3.99 1.68
CA LEU A 542 39.23 2.72 1.21
C LEU A 542 39.81 2.83 -0.19
N ARG A 543 39.65 3.93 -0.89
CA ARG A 543 40.01 4.12 -2.31
C ARG A 543 39.39 3.08 -3.22
N VAL A 544 38.10 2.76 -3.00
CA VAL A 544 37.27 1.89 -3.84
C VAL A 544 36.13 2.68 -4.43
N SER A 545 35.43 2.11 -5.44
CA SER A 545 34.32 2.79 -6.10
C SER A 545 33.20 3.19 -5.13
N PRO A 546 32.88 4.47 -4.96
CA PRO A 546 31.75 4.94 -4.16
C PRO A 546 30.39 4.44 -4.68
N GLN A 547 30.28 4.23 -6.02
CA GLN A 547 29.08 3.69 -6.65
C GLN A 547 28.78 2.26 -6.17
N ALA A 548 29.82 1.46 -5.85
CA ALA A 548 29.65 0.12 -5.30
C ALA A 548 28.90 0.16 -3.96
N PHE A 549 29.32 1.04 -3.06
CA PHE A 549 28.70 1.21 -1.75
C PHE A 549 27.31 1.85 -1.85
N ALA A 550 27.17 2.84 -2.72
CA ALA A 550 25.89 3.49 -3.01
C ALA A 550 24.85 2.48 -3.51
N MET A 551 25.20 1.64 -4.48
CA MET A 551 24.31 0.58 -5.02
C MET A 551 23.96 -0.44 -3.93
N THR A 552 24.93 -0.85 -3.12
CA THR A 552 24.71 -1.79 -2.02
C THR A 552 23.68 -1.25 -1.00
N VAL A 553 23.83 0.02 -0.60
CA VAL A 553 22.87 0.67 0.32
C VAL A 553 21.48 0.74 -0.31
N ALA A 554 21.38 1.12 -1.58
CA ALA A 554 20.10 1.24 -2.27
C ALA A 554 19.31 -0.08 -2.30
N ILE A 555 19.98 -1.16 -2.68
CA ILE A 555 19.37 -2.48 -2.74
C ILE A 555 18.99 -2.97 -1.33
N ALA A 556 19.87 -2.76 -0.34
CA ALA A 556 19.61 -3.14 1.04
C ALA A 556 18.40 -2.39 1.64
N CYS A 557 18.21 -1.10 1.33
CA CYS A 557 17.03 -0.33 1.73
C CYS A 557 15.72 -0.92 1.21
N CYS A 558 15.74 -1.50 -0.01
CA CYS A 558 14.56 -2.10 -0.62
C CYS A 558 14.34 -3.56 -0.18
N ALA A 559 15.31 -4.20 0.49
CA ALA A 559 15.26 -5.61 0.89
C ALA A 559 14.51 -5.84 2.23
N ALA A 560 13.37 -5.19 2.41
CA ALA A 560 12.56 -5.20 3.63
C ALA A 560 11.66 -6.45 3.75
N TYR A 561 12.24 -7.67 3.66
CA TYR A 561 11.46 -8.93 3.58
C TYR A 561 11.14 -9.56 4.94
N VAL A 562 11.94 -9.27 5.98
CA VAL A 562 12.02 -10.09 7.20
C VAL A 562 10.84 -9.90 8.15
N THR A 563 10.24 -8.70 8.17
CA THR A 563 9.13 -8.40 9.06
C THR A 563 7.94 -7.78 8.33
N PRO A 564 6.71 -7.97 8.80
CA PRO A 564 5.56 -7.30 8.21
C PRO A 564 5.61 -5.79 8.40
N VAL A 565 6.23 -5.31 9.48
CA VAL A 565 6.25 -3.89 9.86
C VAL A 565 7.28 -3.08 9.06
N SER A 566 8.30 -3.73 8.50
CA SER A 566 9.39 -3.07 7.76
C SER A 566 8.93 -2.37 6.47
N SER A 567 7.76 -2.74 5.95
CA SER A 567 7.22 -2.13 4.73
C SER A 567 5.69 -2.18 4.70
N PRO A 568 5.02 -1.10 4.25
CA PRO A 568 3.57 -1.13 3.97
C PRO A 568 3.16 -2.25 3.02
N VAL A 569 4.03 -2.62 2.07
CA VAL A 569 3.83 -3.72 1.12
C VAL A 569 3.57 -5.05 1.83
N ASN A 570 4.38 -5.37 2.84
CA ASN A 570 4.22 -6.59 3.64
C ASN A 570 2.94 -6.56 4.48
N MET A 571 2.62 -5.39 5.07
CA MET A 571 1.40 -5.21 5.86
C MET A 571 0.14 -5.43 5.01
N LEU A 572 0.12 -4.93 3.77
CA LEU A 572 -1.02 -5.08 2.86
C LEU A 572 -1.36 -6.53 2.55
N VAL A 573 -0.37 -7.41 2.42
CA VAL A 573 -0.60 -8.84 2.12
C VAL A 573 -0.80 -9.70 3.38
N MET A 574 -0.51 -9.17 4.57
CA MET A 574 -0.50 -9.91 5.83
C MET A 574 -1.86 -10.54 6.12
N GLU A 575 -2.89 -9.71 6.21
CA GLU A 575 -4.25 -10.16 6.53
C GLU A 575 -4.90 -10.96 5.39
N PRO A 576 -4.91 -10.47 4.11
CA PRO A 576 -5.47 -11.24 3.01
C PRO A 576 -4.80 -12.59 2.80
N GLY A 577 -3.50 -12.67 3.07
CA GLY A 577 -2.73 -13.92 3.01
C GLY A 577 -2.87 -14.78 4.26
N GLY A 578 -3.37 -14.24 5.38
CA GLY A 578 -3.42 -14.91 6.67
C GLY A 578 -2.03 -15.26 7.19
N TYR A 579 -1.05 -14.35 7.05
CA TYR A 579 0.33 -14.56 7.50
C TYR A 579 0.49 -14.22 8.97
N ALA A 580 1.27 -15.05 9.67
CA ALA A 580 1.83 -14.73 10.97
C ALA A 580 3.19 -14.04 10.81
N PHE A 581 3.64 -13.32 11.84
CA PHE A 581 4.97 -12.69 11.86
C PHE A 581 6.10 -13.68 11.52
N GLY A 582 6.01 -14.91 12.03
CA GLY A 582 7.00 -15.97 11.78
C GLY A 582 7.09 -16.43 10.32
N ASP A 583 6.03 -16.26 9.51
CA ASP A 583 6.06 -16.58 8.08
C ASP A 583 7.01 -15.63 7.33
N TYR A 584 7.00 -14.34 7.69
CA TYR A 584 7.93 -13.35 7.13
C TYR A 584 9.37 -13.64 7.51
N VAL A 585 9.64 -14.00 8.76
CA VAL A 585 11.01 -14.35 9.19
C VAL A 585 11.52 -15.59 8.46
N ARG A 586 10.68 -16.64 8.36
CA ARG A 586 11.05 -17.92 7.70
C ARG A 586 11.38 -17.76 6.21
N VAL A 587 10.64 -16.92 5.51
CA VAL A 587 10.85 -16.66 4.09
C VAL A 587 11.81 -15.50 3.87
N GLY A 588 11.64 -14.43 4.62
CA GLY A 588 12.35 -13.17 4.41
C GLY A 588 13.82 -13.22 4.81
N LEU A 589 14.18 -13.90 5.91
CA LEU A 589 15.57 -13.95 6.34
C LEU A 589 16.49 -14.70 5.34
N PRO A 590 16.14 -15.92 4.86
CA PRO A 590 16.92 -16.55 3.80
C PRO A 590 16.97 -15.74 2.52
N LEU A 591 15.85 -15.09 2.15
CA LEU A 591 15.77 -14.24 0.97
C LEU A 591 16.66 -12.99 1.11
N LEU A 592 16.70 -12.37 2.28
CA LEU A 592 17.60 -11.25 2.57
C LEU A 592 19.07 -11.63 2.39
N LEU A 593 19.47 -12.79 2.95
CA LEU A 593 20.84 -13.29 2.80
C LEU A 593 21.17 -13.62 1.35
N LEU A 594 20.24 -14.22 0.61
CA LEU A 594 20.38 -14.48 -0.83
C LEU A 594 20.55 -13.18 -1.61
N THR A 595 19.71 -12.17 -1.33
CA THR A 595 19.80 -10.84 -1.94
C THR A 595 21.15 -10.19 -1.64
N MET A 596 21.65 -10.30 -0.42
CA MET A 596 22.98 -9.80 -0.02
C MET A 596 24.08 -10.46 -0.85
N VAL A 597 24.09 -11.78 -0.95
CA VAL A 597 25.11 -12.52 -1.70
C VAL A 597 25.10 -12.12 -3.17
N VAL A 598 23.92 -12.07 -3.79
CA VAL A 598 23.76 -11.67 -5.19
C VAL A 598 24.21 -10.22 -5.41
N THR A 599 23.81 -9.31 -4.51
CA THR A 599 24.17 -7.90 -4.60
C THR A 599 25.69 -7.71 -4.46
N VAL A 600 26.31 -8.29 -3.42
CA VAL A 600 27.73 -8.14 -3.18
C VAL A 600 28.54 -8.75 -4.34
N ALA A 601 28.14 -9.91 -4.83
CA ALA A 601 28.82 -10.55 -5.98
C ALA A 601 28.74 -9.68 -7.23
N LEU A 602 27.55 -9.21 -7.62
CA LEU A 602 27.36 -8.38 -8.81
C LEU A 602 28.03 -7.02 -8.68
N VAL A 603 27.89 -6.35 -7.54
CA VAL A 603 28.53 -5.05 -7.28
C VAL A 603 30.04 -5.17 -7.37
N SER A 604 30.64 -6.24 -6.83
CA SER A 604 32.08 -6.48 -6.86
C SER A 604 32.62 -6.75 -8.28
N VAL A 605 31.77 -7.26 -9.17
CA VAL A 605 32.13 -7.48 -10.59
C VAL A 605 31.93 -6.22 -11.42
N THR A 606 30.82 -5.48 -11.17
CA THR A 606 30.44 -4.33 -11.99
C THR A 606 31.26 -3.07 -11.67
N TYR A 607 31.59 -2.86 -10.40
CA TYR A 607 32.34 -1.70 -9.92
C TYR A 607 33.71 -2.11 -9.37
N PRO A 608 34.78 -1.37 -9.68
CA PRO A 608 36.12 -1.67 -9.14
C PRO A 608 36.11 -1.64 -7.61
N VAL A 609 36.24 -2.81 -6.99
CA VAL A 609 36.30 -2.97 -5.52
C VAL A 609 37.75 -3.24 -5.08
N ARG A 610 38.66 -3.52 -6.01
CA ARG A 610 40.11 -3.57 -5.78
C ARG A 610 40.64 -2.14 -5.92
N GLY A 611 41.45 -1.68 -4.94
CA GLY A 611 41.91 -0.30 -4.86
C GLY A 611 42.45 0.21 -6.19
N ILE A 612 42.06 1.46 -6.50
CA ILE A 612 42.56 2.23 -7.63
C ILE A 612 44.00 2.64 -7.35
#